data_8b89ae29f0391ee7619bdb739311f9a4
#
_entry.id   8b89ae29f0391ee7619bdb739311f9a4
#
_cell.length_a   1.000
_cell.length_b   1.000
_cell.length_c   1.000
_cell.angle_alpha   90.00
_cell.angle_beta   90.00
_cell.angle_gamma   90.00
#
_symmetry.space_group_name_H-M   'P 1'
#
loop_
_entity.id
_entity.type
_entity.pdbx_description
1 polymer ?
#
loop_
_entity_poly.entity_id
_entity_poly.type
_entity_poly.pdbx_seq_one_letter_code
_entity_poly.pdbx_strand_id
1 'polypeptide(L)'
;MDYHGPKECDCETDHGPNPFAANIMDAARRNQNFRTAYWSGCHLQMTLMCIPACGDIGVEMHSDTDQLIRGEAGQATVCMGACRDKLNIHHRLGEGDAVFVPKGTWHNVLNAGKCPLKISSVYAPHHPKGTIHATKEDAEKKEC
;
A
#
# COMPACT_ATOMS: atom_id res chain seq x y z
N MET A 1 -9.31 -12.10 24.80
CA MET A 1 -8.11 -11.65 24.05
C MET A 1 -7.63 -10.37 24.67
N ASP A 2 -6.45 -10.43 25.27
CA ASP A 2 -5.89 -9.27 25.95
C ASP A 2 -5.41 -8.27 24.91
N TYR A 3 -6.21 -7.25 24.72
CA TYR A 3 -5.81 -6.16 23.88
C TYR A 3 -4.96 -5.19 24.71
N HIS A 4 -3.68 -5.28 24.50
CA HIS A 4 -2.79 -4.23 24.98
C HIS A 4 -2.82 -3.14 23.93
N GLY A 5 -3.17 -1.92 24.28
CA GLY A 5 -3.21 -0.80 23.35
C GLY A 5 -1.99 -0.76 22.44
N PRO A 6 -2.09 -0.14 21.26
CA PRO A 6 -0.99 -0.17 20.30
C PRO A 6 0.28 0.39 20.88
N LYS A 7 1.33 -0.41 20.84
CA LYS A 7 2.67 0.06 21.12
C LYS A 7 3.17 0.80 19.89
N GLU A 8 4.01 1.78 20.07
CA GLU A 8 4.52 2.60 18.98
C GLU A 8 5.12 1.79 17.84
N CYS A 9 5.60 0.58 18.12
CA CYS A 9 6.24 -0.28 17.14
C CYS A 9 5.31 -1.31 16.47
N ASP A 10 4.05 -1.39 16.88
CA ASP A 10 3.14 -2.40 16.32
C ASP A 10 2.89 -2.24 14.83
N CYS A 11 2.91 -1.02 14.33
CA CYS A 11 2.75 -0.78 12.90
C CYS A 11 3.97 -1.16 12.06
N GLU A 12 5.09 -1.46 12.72
CA GLU A 12 6.33 -1.85 12.04
C GLU A 12 6.54 -3.37 12.03
N THR A 13 5.62 -4.13 12.64
CA THR A 13 5.75 -5.59 12.74
C THR A 13 4.83 -6.27 11.74
N ASP A 14 5.40 -7.18 10.94
CA ASP A 14 4.61 -8.05 10.08
C ASP A 14 3.99 -9.16 10.94
N HIS A 15 2.69 -9.16 11.07
CA HIS A 15 1.94 -10.07 11.95
C HIS A 15 1.65 -11.43 11.31
N GLY A 16 1.95 -11.62 10.03
CA GLY A 16 1.75 -12.90 9.37
C GLY A 16 2.80 -13.93 9.75
N PRO A 17 2.55 -15.21 9.46
CA PRO A 17 1.35 -15.77 8.86
C PRO A 17 0.26 -16.19 9.87
N ASN A 18 0.39 -15.78 11.12
CA ASN A 18 -0.53 -16.16 12.19
C ASN A 18 -1.90 -15.53 12.00
N PRO A 19 -2.98 -16.17 12.49
CA PRO A 19 -4.27 -15.52 12.51
C PRO A 19 -4.19 -14.17 13.23
N PHE A 20 -4.78 -13.15 12.63
CA PHE A 20 -4.63 -11.79 13.12
C PHE A 20 -5.86 -10.97 12.74
N ALA A 21 -6.27 -10.08 13.62
CA ALA A 21 -7.38 -9.15 13.37
C ALA A 21 -6.96 -7.75 13.82
N ALA A 22 -7.34 -6.76 13.02
CA ALA A 22 -7.00 -5.38 13.32
C ALA A 22 -8.00 -4.45 12.63
N ASN A 23 -8.09 -3.22 13.13
CA ASN A 23 -8.76 -2.15 12.41
C ASN A 23 -7.74 -1.58 11.41
N ILE A 24 -7.94 -1.88 10.14
CA ILE A 24 -6.98 -1.51 9.10
C ILE A 24 -6.90 0.01 8.92
N MET A 25 -8.03 0.70 9.03
CA MET A 25 -8.03 2.16 8.93
C MET A 25 -7.15 2.79 10.02
N ASP A 26 -7.28 2.33 11.26
CA ASP A 26 -6.46 2.83 12.36
C ASP A 26 -4.99 2.52 12.14
N ALA A 27 -4.68 1.29 11.74
CA ALA A 27 -3.29 0.87 11.49
C ALA A 27 -2.67 1.70 10.37
N ALA A 28 -3.41 1.90 9.28
CA ALA A 28 -2.93 2.68 8.14
C ALA A 28 -2.70 4.14 8.51
N ARG A 29 -3.62 4.72 9.29
CA ARG A 29 -3.50 6.12 9.71
C ARG A 29 -2.31 6.37 10.63
N ARG A 30 -1.92 5.37 11.42
CA ARG A 30 -0.74 5.45 12.28
C ARG A 30 0.56 5.14 11.57
N ASN A 31 0.52 4.48 10.43
CA ASN A 31 1.71 4.14 9.67
C ASN A 31 2.34 5.40 9.08
N GLN A 32 3.61 5.65 9.39
CA GLN A 32 4.37 6.78 8.88
C GLN A 32 5.43 6.35 7.87
N ASN A 33 5.61 5.05 7.68
CA ASN A 33 6.56 4.55 6.69
C ASN A 33 5.97 4.63 5.28
N PHE A 34 6.83 4.86 4.31
CA PHE A 34 6.39 4.82 2.91
C PHE A 34 5.72 3.47 2.60
N ARG A 35 6.32 2.36 3.03
CA ARG A 35 5.72 1.04 2.88
C ARG A 35 6.06 0.17 4.09
N THR A 36 5.05 -0.49 4.63
CA THR A 36 5.18 -1.46 5.70
C THR A 36 4.41 -2.72 5.33
N ALA A 37 5.08 -3.86 5.31
CA ALA A 37 4.38 -5.15 5.19
C ALA A 37 3.73 -5.44 6.53
N TYR A 38 2.41 -5.43 6.56
CA TYR A 38 1.63 -5.52 7.80
C TYR A 38 1.23 -6.94 8.15
N TRP A 39 0.87 -7.72 7.12
CA TRP A 39 0.56 -9.15 7.30
C TRP A 39 0.94 -9.90 6.03
N SER A 40 1.75 -10.96 6.18
CA SER A 40 2.22 -11.77 5.06
C SER A 40 1.84 -13.22 5.29
N GLY A 41 0.96 -13.74 4.45
CA GLY A 41 0.54 -15.14 4.47
C GLY A 41 1.19 -15.95 3.36
N CYS A 42 0.63 -17.13 3.11
CA CYS A 42 1.12 -18.02 2.07
C CYS A 42 0.85 -17.46 0.67
N HIS A 43 -0.29 -16.81 0.47
CA HIS A 43 -0.73 -16.35 -0.86
C HIS A 43 -0.99 -14.87 -0.95
N LEU A 44 -1.31 -14.21 0.15
CA LEU A 44 -1.59 -12.78 0.12
C LEU A 44 -0.77 -12.02 1.17
N GLN A 45 -0.59 -10.75 0.90
CA GLN A 45 0.10 -9.84 1.80
C GLN A 45 -0.66 -8.52 1.85
N MET A 46 -0.80 -7.97 3.05
CA MET A 46 -1.28 -6.60 3.21
C MET A 46 -0.11 -5.68 3.52
N THR A 47 -0.04 -4.56 2.80
CA THR A 47 0.90 -3.49 3.08
C THR A 47 0.16 -2.23 3.44
N LEU A 48 0.81 -1.37 4.22
CA LEU A 48 0.34 -0.03 4.53
C LEU A 48 1.34 0.95 3.95
N MET A 49 0.83 2.04 3.39
CA MET A 49 1.69 3.08 2.83
C MET A 49 1.29 4.46 3.32
N CYS A 50 2.28 5.31 3.52
CA CYS A 50 2.12 6.72 3.78
C CYS A 50 2.83 7.50 2.68
N ILE A 51 2.07 8.27 1.91
CA ILE A 51 2.60 9.03 0.77
C ILE A 51 2.47 10.51 1.10
N PRO A 52 3.58 11.24 1.17
CA PRO A 52 3.53 12.67 1.51
C PRO A 52 2.78 13.47 0.46
N ALA A 53 2.33 14.68 0.85
CA ALA A 53 1.69 15.61 -0.08
C ALA A 53 2.58 15.82 -1.31
N CYS A 54 1.96 15.92 -2.47
CA CYS A 54 2.63 16.03 -3.77
C CYS A 54 3.48 14.83 -4.16
N GLY A 55 3.44 13.75 -3.36
CA GLY A 55 4.17 12.52 -3.66
C GLY A 55 3.35 11.51 -4.45
N ASP A 56 4.03 10.47 -4.86
CA ASP A 56 3.43 9.35 -5.57
C ASP A 56 4.19 8.06 -5.24
N ILE A 57 3.64 6.91 -5.66
CA ILE A 57 4.36 5.64 -5.48
C ILE A 57 5.37 5.36 -6.59
N GLY A 58 5.31 6.09 -7.69
CA GLY A 58 6.05 5.80 -8.90
C GLY A 58 5.28 4.80 -9.78
N VAL A 59 5.58 4.82 -11.07
CA VAL A 59 4.91 3.93 -12.03
C VAL A 59 5.42 2.51 -11.83
N GLU A 60 4.52 1.58 -11.55
CA GLU A 60 4.83 0.17 -11.28
C GLU A 60 3.98 -0.76 -12.13
N MET A 61 4.46 -1.97 -12.31
CA MET A 61 3.69 -3.07 -12.90
C MET A 61 4.15 -4.37 -12.26
N HIS A 62 3.19 -5.19 -11.85
CA HIS A 62 3.47 -6.50 -11.29
C HIS A 62 3.04 -7.56 -12.30
N SER A 63 4.00 -8.33 -12.82
CA SER A 63 3.72 -9.30 -13.90
C SER A 63 2.92 -10.52 -13.42
N ASP A 64 3.03 -10.85 -12.14
CA ASP A 64 2.44 -12.08 -11.59
C ASP A 64 1.48 -11.82 -10.43
N THR A 65 1.21 -10.56 -10.10
CA THR A 65 0.50 -10.20 -8.87
C THR A 65 -0.70 -9.34 -9.18
N ASP A 66 -1.85 -9.75 -8.67
CA ASP A 66 -3.03 -8.87 -8.59
C ASP A 66 -2.90 -8.03 -7.33
N GLN A 67 -3.44 -6.83 -7.37
CA GLN A 67 -3.36 -5.89 -6.25
C GLN A 67 -4.70 -5.19 -6.04
N LEU A 68 -5.11 -5.12 -4.77
CA LEU A 68 -6.23 -4.28 -4.34
C LEU A 68 -5.65 -3.11 -3.57
N ILE A 69 -6.00 -1.88 -3.92
CA ILE A 69 -5.56 -0.67 -3.23
C ILE A 69 -6.78 -0.01 -2.60
N ARG A 70 -6.70 0.29 -1.31
CA ARG A 70 -7.78 0.93 -0.56
C ARG A 70 -7.33 2.25 0.01
N GLY A 71 -8.17 3.28 -0.09
CA GLY A 71 -7.95 4.56 0.57
C GLY A 71 -8.34 4.48 2.04
N GLU A 72 -7.43 4.89 2.93
CA GLU A 72 -7.66 4.90 4.37
C GLU A 72 -7.70 6.32 4.96
N ALA A 73 -6.98 7.26 4.37
CA ALA A 73 -7.05 8.69 4.71
C ALA A 73 -6.50 9.51 3.56
N GLY A 74 -7.13 10.63 3.28
CA GLY A 74 -6.71 11.54 2.22
C GLY A 74 -7.36 11.24 0.89
N GLN A 75 -6.83 11.83 -0.17
CA GLN A 75 -7.37 11.72 -1.52
C GLN A 75 -6.25 11.36 -2.48
N ALA A 76 -6.52 10.41 -3.35
CA ALA A 76 -5.56 9.98 -4.35
C ALA A 76 -6.18 9.98 -5.75
N THR A 77 -5.31 10.04 -6.75
CA THR A 77 -5.64 9.70 -8.12
C THR A 77 -4.86 8.45 -8.48
N VAL A 78 -5.56 7.41 -8.95
CA VAL A 78 -4.93 6.19 -9.43
C VAL A 78 -4.96 6.21 -10.95
N CYS A 79 -3.80 6.10 -11.57
CA CYS A 79 -3.65 6.07 -13.01
C CYS A 79 -3.21 4.67 -13.43
N MET A 80 -3.86 4.10 -14.44
CA MET A 80 -3.58 2.75 -14.92
C MET A 80 -3.58 2.69 -16.44
N GLY A 81 -2.88 1.72 -16.98
CA GLY A 81 -2.84 1.49 -18.41
C GLY A 81 -2.08 0.24 -18.80
N ALA A 82 -2.22 -0.15 -20.07
CA ALA A 82 -1.54 -1.32 -20.62
C ALA A 82 -0.05 -1.06 -20.89
N CYS A 83 0.33 0.21 -21.04
CA CYS A 83 1.70 0.61 -21.35
C CYS A 83 2.17 1.63 -20.33
N ARG A 84 3.45 1.57 -20.00
CA ARG A 84 4.07 2.47 -19.01
C ARG A 84 3.84 3.95 -19.35
N ASP A 85 3.87 4.29 -20.63
CA ASP A 85 3.78 5.68 -21.10
C ASP A 85 2.34 6.14 -21.36
N LYS A 86 1.37 5.27 -21.16
CA LYS A 86 -0.04 5.55 -21.41
C LYS A 86 -0.92 5.05 -20.28
N LEU A 87 -0.89 5.77 -19.16
CA LEU A 87 -1.75 5.52 -18.01
C LEU A 87 -3.06 6.29 -18.23
N ASN A 88 -3.90 5.79 -19.12
CA ASN A 88 -5.08 6.50 -19.60
C ASN A 88 -6.37 6.20 -18.84
N ILE A 89 -6.31 5.33 -17.85
CA ILE A 89 -7.44 5.03 -16.96
C ILE A 89 -7.18 5.76 -15.64
N HIS A 90 -8.08 6.65 -15.26
CA HIS A 90 -7.91 7.46 -14.05
C HIS A 90 -9.09 7.26 -13.12
N HIS A 91 -8.82 7.02 -11.85
CA HIS A 91 -9.84 6.90 -10.81
C HIS A 91 -9.45 7.72 -9.59
N ARG A 92 -10.46 8.33 -8.96
CA ARG A 92 -10.28 8.93 -7.65
C ARG A 92 -10.33 7.83 -6.60
N LEU A 93 -9.51 7.98 -5.56
CA LEU A 93 -9.46 7.03 -4.45
C LEU A 93 -9.52 7.84 -3.16
N GLY A 94 -10.69 7.88 -2.55
CA GLY A 94 -10.90 8.50 -1.25
C GLY A 94 -11.02 7.44 -0.15
N GLU A 95 -11.36 7.89 1.05
CA GLU A 95 -11.54 6.99 2.18
C GLU A 95 -12.62 5.95 1.88
N GLY A 96 -12.28 4.67 2.07
CA GLY A 96 -13.21 3.56 1.83
C GLY A 96 -13.32 3.11 0.39
N ASP A 97 -12.76 3.87 -0.56
CA ASP A 97 -12.73 3.45 -1.97
C ASP A 97 -11.66 2.41 -2.19
N ALA A 98 -11.87 1.57 -3.19
CA ALA A 98 -10.89 0.57 -3.59
C ALA A 98 -10.71 0.55 -5.10
N VAL A 99 -9.49 0.26 -5.52
CA VAL A 99 -9.14 0.04 -6.91
C VAL A 99 -8.51 -1.34 -7.04
N PHE A 100 -8.94 -2.10 -8.04
CA PHE A 100 -8.40 -3.43 -8.34
C PHE A 100 -7.47 -3.31 -9.53
N VAL A 101 -6.22 -3.71 -9.33
CA VAL A 101 -5.18 -3.63 -10.36
C VAL A 101 -4.79 -5.05 -10.75
N PRO A 102 -5.22 -5.53 -11.94
CA PRO A 102 -4.83 -6.87 -12.41
C PRO A 102 -3.34 -6.94 -12.69
N LYS A 103 -2.80 -8.14 -12.59
CA LYS A 103 -1.40 -8.38 -13.00
C LYS A 103 -1.17 -7.84 -14.41
N GLY A 104 0.03 -7.35 -14.64
CA GLY A 104 0.42 -6.83 -15.96
C GLY A 104 -0.07 -5.43 -16.26
N THR A 105 -0.78 -4.79 -15.34
CA THR A 105 -1.29 -3.43 -15.52
C THR A 105 -0.33 -2.41 -14.91
N TRP A 106 0.14 -1.49 -15.75
CA TRP A 106 0.94 -0.36 -15.29
C TRP A 106 0.07 0.58 -14.48
N HIS A 107 0.58 1.07 -13.36
CA HIS A 107 -0.21 1.93 -12.48
C HIS A 107 0.67 2.85 -11.64
N ASN A 108 0.07 3.93 -11.17
CA ASN A 108 0.66 4.87 -10.22
C ASN A 108 -0.44 5.40 -9.31
N VAL A 109 -0.08 5.70 -8.08
CA VAL A 109 -0.96 6.35 -7.12
C VAL A 109 -0.34 7.69 -6.75
N LEU A 110 -1.09 8.76 -7.01
CA LEU A 110 -0.63 10.12 -6.73
C LEU A 110 -1.44 10.69 -5.57
N ASN A 111 -0.75 11.32 -4.64
CA ASN A 111 -1.43 12.04 -3.58
C ASN A 111 -2.01 13.33 -4.17
N ALA A 112 -3.34 13.37 -4.28
CA ALA A 112 -4.05 14.52 -4.85
C ALA A 112 -4.43 15.57 -3.80
N GLY A 113 -4.10 15.33 -2.54
CA GLY A 113 -4.45 16.23 -1.44
C GLY A 113 -3.26 16.98 -0.88
N LYS A 114 -3.51 17.70 0.22
CA LYS A 114 -2.51 18.52 0.91
C LYS A 114 -1.94 17.86 2.16
N CYS A 115 -2.51 16.73 2.55
CA CYS A 115 -2.11 15.97 3.74
C CYS A 115 -1.53 14.63 3.31
N PRO A 116 -0.79 13.95 4.20
CA PRO A 116 -0.31 12.60 3.87
C PRO A 116 -1.45 11.68 3.47
N LEU A 117 -1.24 10.92 2.41
CA LEU A 117 -2.19 9.92 1.93
C LEU A 117 -1.87 8.60 2.60
N LYS A 118 -2.89 7.97 3.18
CA LYS A 118 -2.76 6.64 3.79
C LYS A 118 -3.54 5.65 2.94
N ILE A 119 -2.86 4.59 2.52
CA ILE A 119 -3.49 3.51 1.76
C ILE A 119 -3.10 2.17 2.35
N SER A 120 -3.96 1.17 2.13
CA SER A 120 -3.62 -0.22 2.34
C SER A 120 -3.69 -0.93 1.00
N SER A 121 -2.87 -1.97 0.82
CA SER A 121 -2.89 -2.78 -0.38
C SER A 121 -2.85 -4.25 -0.03
N VAL A 122 -3.56 -5.06 -0.82
CA VAL A 122 -3.48 -6.51 -0.73
C VAL A 122 -2.91 -7.03 -2.03
N TYR A 123 -1.86 -7.85 -1.93
CA TYR A 123 -1.17 -8.46 -3.06
C TYR A 123 -1.32 -9.97 -3.03
N ALA A 124 -1.50 -10.59 -4.19
CA ALA A 124 -1.51 -12.05 -4.31
C ALA A 124 -0.92 -12.46 -5.67
N PRO A 125 0.25 -13.09 -5.72
CA PRO A 125 1.25 -13.30 -4.66
C PRO A 125 1.97 -12.04 -4.23
N HIS A 126 2.89 -12.13 -3.28
CA HIS A 126 3.35 -10.97 -2.53
C HIS A 126 4.86 -10.75 -2.50
N HIS A 127 5.25 -9.59 -1.97
CA HIS A 127 6.63 -9.24 -1.62
C HIS A 127 7.12 -10.08 -0.42
N PRO A 128 8.42 -10.16 -0.18
CA PRO A 128 8.96 -10.89 0.97
C PRO A 128 8.36 -10.40 2.29
N LYS A 129 8.18 -11.35 3.22
CA LYS A 129 7.69 -11.08 4.57
C LYS A 129 8.57 -10.04 5.26
N GLY A 130 7.92 -9.13 5.99
CA GLY A 130 8.63 -8.12 6.78
C GLY A 130 9.20 -6.97 5.99
N THR A 131 8.85 -6.84 4.71
CA THR A 131 9.34 -5.74 3.87
C THR A 131 8.92 -4.38 4.46
N ILE A 132 9.88 -3.54 4.75
CA ILE A 132 9.66 -2.17 5.22
C ILE A 132 10.54 -1.22 4.41
N HIS A 133 9.91 -0.20 3.86
CA HIS A 133 10.60 0.90 3.21
C HIS A 133 10.18 2.20 3.91
N ALA A 134 11.10 2.83 4.61
CA ALA A 134 10.81 4.07 5.33
C ALA A 134 10.48 5.20 4.37
N THR A 135 11.17 5.24 3.23
CA THR A 135 11.00 6.28 2.21
C THR A 135 10.81 5.64 0.83
N LYS A 136 10.32 6.43 -0.11
CA LYS A 136 10.20 6.02 -1.50
C LYS A 136 11.56 5.66 -2.11
N GLU A 137 12.60 6.43 -1.78
CA GLU A 137 13.95 6.17 -2.28
C GLU A 137 14.46 4.80 -1.81
N ASP A 138 14.18 4.43 -0.56
CA ASP A 138 14.54 3.10 -0.06
C ASP A 138 13.84 2.00 -0.84
N ALA A 139 12.56 2.20 -1.17
CA ALA A 139 11.79 1.23 -1.95
C ALA A 139 12.38 1.06 -3.36
N GLU A 140 12.71 2.16 -4.01
CA GLU A 140 13.28 2.14 -5.36
C GLU A 140 14.65 1.46 -5.41
N LYS A 141 15.48 1.66 -4.39
CA LYS A 141 16.81 1.04 -4.31
C LYS A 141 16.74 -0.48 -4.14
N LYS A 142 15.74 -0.99 -3.44
CA LYS A 142 15.63 -2.42 -3.12
C LYS A 142 14.94 -3.23 -4.23
N GLU A 143 14.26 -2.57 -5.14
CA GLU A 143 13.57 -3.21 -6.26
C GLU A 143 14.43 -3.29 -7.53
N CYS A 144 15.64 -2.82 -7.45
CA CYS A 144 16.58 -2.90 -8.55
C CYS A 144 17.25 -4.28 -8.64
#